data_f3a976683c0e74b06435e7169655ba78
#
_entry.id   f3a976683c0e74b06435e7169655ba78
#
_cell.length_a   1.000
_cell.length_b   1.000
_cell.length_c   1.000
_cell.angle_alpha   90.00
_cell.angle_beta   90.00
_cell.angle_gamma   90.00
#
_symmetry.space_group_name_H-M   'P 1'
#
loop_
_entity.id
_entity.type
_entity.pdbx_description
1 polymer ?
#
loop_
_entity_poly.entity_id
_entity_poly.type
_entity_poly.pdbx_seq_one_letter_code
_entity_poly.pdbx_strand_id
1 'polypeptide(L)'
;MSKIAVLGGGLSGRLMAFQLAEQGISVELFEKGERNGAQAAAYVAAAMLAPSAEAVEATPEVIRLGKQGIALWRAIVGRLNTPVMMQENGSLIVWHTQDKPLSAEFARHLKRGGVAEHETMRWNADEIAANEPQLAGRFSDGLYRDTEGG
;
A
#
# COMPACT_ATOMS: atom_id res chain seq x y z
N MET A 1 -13.97 29.80 -18.61
CA MET A 1 -13.79 28.38 -18.17
C MET A 1 -13.76 28.38 -16.65
N SER A 2 -14.49 27.49 -16.01
CA SER A 2 -14.48 27.35 -14.56
C SER A 2 -13.10 26.86 -14.11
N LYS A 3 -12.58 27.42 -13.02
CA LYS A 3 -11.30 27.05 -12.41
C LYS A 3 -11.56 26.39 -11.06
N ILE A 4 -10.90 25.28 -10.77
CA ILE A 4 -11.05 24.57 -9.51
C ILE A 4 -9.84 24.87 -8.62
N ALA A 5 -10.10 25.27 -7.38
CA ALA A 5 -9.08 25.40 -6.35
C ALA A 5 -9.01 24.12 -5.52
N VAL A 6 -7.82 23.52 -5.41
CA VAL A 6 -7.52 22.40 -4.54
C VAL A 6 -6.69 22.92 -3.37
N LEU A 7 -7.20 22.75 -2.15
CA LEU A 7 -6.53 23.20 -0.94
C LEU A 7 -5.81 22.03 -0.25
N GLY A 8 -4.49 22.13 -0.16
CA GLY A 8 -3.60 21.12 0.39
C GLY A 8 -2.83 20.34 -0.69
N GLY A 9 -1.52 20.47 -0.69
CA GLY A 9 -0.59 19.82 -1.63
C GLY A 9 -0.02 18.48 -1.14
N GLY A 10 -0.68 17.82 -0.22
CA GLY A 10 -0.40 16.44 0.15
C GLY A 10 -0.78 15.46 -0.96
N LEU A 11 -0.60 14.15 -0.74
CA LEU A 11 -0.85 13.11 -1.75
C LEU A 11 -2.25 13.21 -2.37
N SER A 12 -3.29 13.30 -1.55
CA SER A 12 -4.68 13.38 -2.02
C SER A 12 -4.96 14.61 -2.87
N GLY A 13 -4.45 15.78 -2.45
CA GLY A 13 -4.65 17.02 -3.23
C GLY A 13 -3.90 17.01 -4.55
N ARG A 14 -2.66 16.51 -4.57
CA ARG A 14 -1.87 16.35 -5.81
C ARG A 14 -2.54 15.38 -6.77
N LEU A 15 -3.03 14.25 -6.26
CA LEU A 15 -3.72 13.26 -7.07
C LEU A 15 -5.03 13.81 -7.65
N MET A 16 -5.82 14.53 -6.85
CA MET A 16 -7.02 15.21 -7.32
C MET A 16 -6.71 16.23 -8.40
N ALA A 17 -5.71 17.09 -8.16
CA ALA A 17 -5.30 18.11 -9.14
C ALA A 17 -4.81 17.48 -10.46
N PHE A 18 -4.04 16.40 -10.37
CA PHE A 18 -3.56 15.65 -11.53
C PHE A 18 -4.73 15.09 -12.35
N GLN A 19 -5.66 14.39 -11.71
CA GLN A 19 -6.81 13.78 -12.38
C GLN A 19 -7.73 14.83 -13.05
N LEU A 20 -7.95 15.97 -12.40
CA LEU A 20 -8.75 17.06 -12.96
C LEU A 20 -8.03 17.71 -14.17
N ALA A 21 -6.72 17.89 -14.04
CA ALA A 21 -5.91 18.45 -15.14
C ALA A 21 -5.89 17.54 -16.38
N GLU A 22 -5.83 16.23 -16.20
CA GLU A 22 -5.93 15.26 -17.30
C GLU A 22 -7.29 15.32 -18.03
N GLN A 23 -8.34 15.75 -17.33
CA GLN A 23 -9.66 15.99 -17.94
C GLN A 23 -9.78 17.37 -18.61
N GLY A 24 -8.69 18.13 -18.71
CA GLY A 24 -8.67 19.46 -19.29
C GLY A 24 -9.26 20.56 -18.40
N ILE A 25 -9.48 20.28 -17.12
CA ILE A 25 -10.00 21.24 -16.15
C ILE A 25 -8.85 22.11 -15.64
N SER A 26 -9.05 23.44 -15.63
CA SER A 26 -8.08 24.37 -15.05
C SER A 26 -8.07 24.24 -13.53
N VAL A 27 -6.90 23.91 -12.96
CA VAL A 27 -6.74 23.67 -11.51
C VAL A 27 -5.70 24.60 -10.91
N GLU A 28 -5.99 25.14 -9.74
CA GLU A 28 -5.01 25.79 -8.86
C GLU A 28 -4.84 24.96 -7.59
N LEU A 29 -3.61 24.53 -7.32
CA LEU A 29 -3.26 23.82 -6.10
C LEU A 29 -2.60 24.78 -5.10
N PHE A 30 -3.22 24.95 -3.94
CA PHE A 30 -2.72 25.77 -2.85
C PHE A 30 -2.11 24.90 -1.76
N GLU A 31 -0.85 25.15 -1.44
CA GLU A 31 -0.13 24.45 -0.36
C GLU A 31 0.56 25.49 0.52
N LYS A 32 0.47 25.28 1.85
CA LYS A 32 1.10 26.17 2.84
C LYS A 32 2.61 25.95 2.98
N GLY A 33 3.07 24.75 2.63
CA GLY A 33 4.46 24.32 2.73
C GLY A 33 5.19 24.44 1.40
N GLU A 34 6.35 23.79 1.35
CA GLU A 34 7.18 23.80 0.15
C GLU A 34 6.60 22.91 -0.97
N ARG A 35 6.91 23.27 -2.21
CA ARG A 35 6.44 22.55 -3.40
C ARG A 35 6.90 21.08 -3.44
N ASN A 36 8.02 20.75 -2.83
CA ASN A 36 8.54 19.39 -2.75
C ASN A 36 7.67 18.46 -1.87
N GLY A 37 6.79 19.03 -1.04
CA GLY A 37 5.90 18.26 -0.16
C GLY A 37 6.57 17.73 1.11
N ALA A 38 7.73 18.28 1.52
CA ALA A 38 8.49 17.82 2.67
C ALA A 38 7.70 17.80 4.01
N GLN A 39 6.61 18.58 4.10
CA GLN A 39 5.74 18.61 5.27
C GLN A 39 4.51 17.71 5.14
N ALA A 40 4.33 17.03 4.00
CA ALA A 40 3.22 16.10 3.80
C ALA A 40 3.53 14.75 4.45
N ALA A 41 2.52 14.12 5.06
CA ALA A 41 2.68 12.78 5.65
C ALA A 41 3.22 11.74 4.65
N ALA A 42 2.85 11.84 3.38
CA ALA A 42 3.33 10.96 2.33
C ALA A 42 4.85 11.05 2.08
N TYR A 43 5.51 12.14 2.51
CA TYR A 43 6.95 12.30 2.35
C TYR A 43 7.77 11.33 3.21
N VAL A 44 7.23 10.93 4.35
CA VAL A 44 7.85 9.99 5.30
C VAL A 44 7.17 8.62 5.32
N ALA A 45 6.14 8.43 4.51
CA ALA A 45 5.44 7.16 4.42
C ALA A 45 6.27 6.13 3.63
N ALA A 46 6.16 4.85 4.01
CA ALA A 46 6.83 3.75 3.32
C ALA A 46 6.20 3.38 1.97
N ALA A 47 5.10 4.05 1.59
CA ALA A 47 4.37 3.86 0.33
C ALA A 47 3.86 2.42 0.09
N MET A 48 3.67 1.63 1.15
CA MET A 48 3.18 0.26 1.03
C MET A 48 1.77 0.21 0.44
N LEU A 49 1.56 -0.69 -0.52
CA LEU A 49 0.27 -1.02 -1.12
C LEU A 49 -0.17 -2.42 -0.66
N ALA A 50 -0.30 -2.58 0.64
CA ALA A 50 -0.56 -3.85 1.31
C ALA A 50 -1.87 -3.80 2.14
N PRO A 51 -3.04 -3.62 1.50
CA PRO A 51 -4.31 -3.41 2.19
C PRO A 51 -4.71 -4.57 3.08
N SER A 52 -4.28 -5.79 2.79
CA SER A 52 -4.61 -6.94 3.61
C SER A 52 -3.73 -7.03 4.86
N ALA A 53 -2.49 -6.54 4.80
CA ALA A 53 -1.64 -6.46 6.00
C ALA A 53 -2.26 -5.52 7.06
N GLU A 54 -3.04 -4.54 6.63
CA GLU A 54 -3.77 -3.60 7.50
C GLU A 54 -5.09 -4.18 8.08
N ALA A 55 -5.44 -5.43 7.78
CA ALA A 55 -6.72 -6.04 8.16
C ALA A 55 -6.95 -6.13 9.69
N VAL A 56 -5.91 -5.98 10.49
CA VAL A 56 -6.01 -5.96 11.97
C VAL A 56 -6.75 -4.71 12.44
N GLU A 57 -6.52 -3.56 11.79
CA GLU A 57 -7.06 -2.27 12.21
C GLU A 57 -8.09 -1.70 11.22
N ALA A 58 -8.02 -2.10 9.95
CA ALA A 58 -8.87 -1.59 8.89
C ALA A 58 -10.25 -2.27 8.84
N THR A 59 -11.27 -1.52 8.46
CA THR A 59 -12.59 -2.10 8.17
C THR A 59 -12.58 -2.85 6.82
N PRO A 60 -13.51 -3.80 6.59
CA PRO A 60 -13.62 -4.51 5.31
C PRO A 60 -13.72 -3.57 4.10
N GLU A 61 -14.41 -2.43 4.26
CA GLU A 61 -14.54 -1.41 3.21
C GLU A 61 -13.19 -0.79 2.84
N VAL A 62 -12.36 -0.48 3.84
CA VAL A 62 -11.01 0.09 3.63
C VAL A 62 -10.13 -0.91 2.90
N ILE A 63 -10.17 -2.19 3.30
CA ILE A 63 -9.42 -3.26 2.63
C ILE A 63 -9.87 -3.40 1.17
N ARG A 64 -11.18 -3.42 0.92
CA ARG A 64 -11.75 -3.49 -0.43
C ARG A 64 -11.30 -2.31 -1.30
N LEU A 65 -11.36 -1.10 -0.77
CA LEU A 65 -10.90 0.11 -1.48
C LEU A 65 -9.38 0.07 -1.72
N GLY A 66 -8.60 -0.40 -0.75
CA GLY A 66 -7.17 -0.58 -0.88
C GLY A 66 -6.78 -1.55 -2.00
N LYS A 67 -7.46 -2.70 -2.08
CA LYS A 67 -7.29 -3.67 -3.18
C LYS A 67 -7.57 -3.04 -4.55
N GLN A 68 -8.63 -2.24 -4.67
CA GLN A 68 -8.92 -1.49 -5.90
C GLN A 68 -7.87 -0.41 -6.17
N GLY A 69 -7.31 0.20 -5.12
CA GLY A 69 -6.30 1.24 -5.18
C GLY A 69 -5.01 0.79 -5.88
N ILE A 70 -4.60 -0.46 -5.72
CA ILE A 70 -3.37 -0.99 -6.36
C ILE A 70 -3.44 -0.85 -7.88
N ALA A 71 -4.53 -1.30 -8.50
CA ALA A 71 -4.72 -1.18 -9.94
C ALA A 71 -4.80 0.28 -10.41
N LEU A 72 -5.42 1.16 -9.60
CA LEU A 72 -5.49 2.59 -9.89
C LEU A 72 -4.10 3.24 -9.80
N TRP A 73 -3.28 2.89 -8.81
CA TRP A 73 -1.91 3.37 -8.70
C TRP A 73 -1.06 2.96 -9.89
N ARG A 74 -1.13 1.70 -10.33
CA ARG A 74 -0.45 1.23 -11.54
C ARG A 74 -0.83 2.08 -12.76
N ALA A 75 -2.13 2.34 -12.95
CA ALA A 75 -2.62 3.17 -14.05
C ALA A 75 -2.17 4.63 -13.94
N ILE A 76 -2.08 5.20 -12.72
CA ILE A 76 -1.62 6.57 -12.48
C ILE A 76 -0.12 6.67 -12.77
N VAL A 77 0.69 5.77 -12.18
CA VAL A 77 2.15 5.75 -12.35
C VAL A 77 2.52 5.64 -13.83
N GLY A 78 1.81 4.79 -14.59
CA GLY A 78 2.04 4.64 -16.03
C GLY A 78 1.74 5.89 -16.87
N ARG A 79 1.04 6.90 -16.32
CA ARG A 79 0.76 8.19 -16.99
C ARG A 79 1.67 9.31 -16.54
N LEU A 80 2.51 9.10 -15.52
CA LEU A 80 3.44 10.11 -15.07
C LEU A 80 4.63 10.23 -16.03
N ASN A 81 5.06 11.46 -16.31
CA ASN A 81 6.24 11.74 -17.14
C ASN A 81 7.58 11.58 -16.39
N THR A 82 7.51 11.08 -15.16
CA THR A 82 8.68 10.87 -14.31
C THR A 82 8.64 9.42 -13.83
N PRO A 83 9.77 8.68 -13.90
CA PRO A 83 9.80 7.31 -13.41
C PRO A 83 9.52 7.29 -11.90
N VAL A 84 8.59 6.45 -11.50
CA VAL A 84 8.26 6.16 -10.11
C VAL A 84 8.50 4.68 -9.91
N MET A 85 9.29 4.35 -8.88
CA MET A 85 9.47 2.95 -8.50
C MET A 85 8.14 2.44 -7.95
N MET A 86 7.63 1.37 -8.54
CA MET A 86 6.47 0.64 -8.08
C MET A 86 6.75 -0.84 -8.24
N GLN A 87 6.69 -1.57 -7.16
CA GLN A 87 6.92 -3.01 -7.14
C GLN A 87 5.67 -3.73 -6.68
N GLU A 88 5.33 -4.82 -7.36
CA GLU A 88 4.18 -5.67 -7.04
C GLU A 88 4.69 -7.10 -6.81
N ASN A 89 5.71 -7.23 -5.97
CA ASN A 89 6.38 -8.49 -5.65
C ASN A 89 5.76 -9.17 -4.43
N GLY A 90 4.61 -8.71 -3.99
CA GLY A 90 3.92 -9.23 -2.83
C GLY A 90 4.29 -8.54 -1.52
N SER A 91 3.66 -8.98 -0.45
CA SER A 91 3.99 -8.63 0.94
C SER A 91 4.22 -9.89 1.76
N LEU A 92 5.20 -9.85 2.65
CA LEU A 92 5.52 -10.94 3.55
C LEU A 92 5.33 -10.47 5.00
N ILE A 93 4.38 -11.06 5.69
CA ILE A 93 4.12 -10.82 7.12
C ILE A 93 4.82 -11.92 7.91
N VAL A 94 5.78 -11.54 8.75
CA VAL A 94 6.55 -12.46 9.58
C VAL A 94 6.33 -12.17 11.06
N TRP A 95 6.56 -13.16 11.91
CA TRP A 95 6.49 -13.03 13.36
C TRP A 95 7.56 -13.87 14.05
N HIS A 96 7.96 -13.44 15.22
CA HIS A 96 8.85 -14.23 16.06
C HIS A 96 8.10 -15.42 16.68
N THR A 97 8.83 -16.49 17.04
CA THR A 97 8.24 -17.71 17.61
C THR A 97 7.37 -17.44 18.85
N GLN A 98 7.74 -16.47 19.67
CA GLN A 98 6.99 -16.05 20.85
C GLN A 98 5.63 -15.41 20.50
N ASP A 99 5.51 -14.81 19.30
CA ASP A 99 4.33 -14.10 18.83
C ASP A 99 3.39 -15.02 18.01
N LYS A 100 3.68 -16.29 17.94
CA LYS A 100 2.89 -17.29 17.20
C LYS A 100 1.38 -17.28 17.55
N PRO A 101 0.93 -17.03 18.79
CA PRO A 101 -0.49 -16.87 19.08
C PRO A 101 -1.13 -15.70 18.33
N LEU A 102 -0.40 -14.59 18.10
CA LEU A 102 -0.87 -13.41 17.38
C LEU A 102 -1.07 -13.71 15.87
N SER A 103 -0.30 -14.63 15.30
CA SER A 103 -0.47 -15.04 13.90
C SER A 103 -1.84 -15.66 13.62
N ALA A 104 -2.37 -16.44 14.59
CA ALA A 104 -3.71 -17.01 14.48
C ALA A 104 -4.80 -15.95 14.61
N GLU A 105 -4.58 -14.91 15.41
CA GLU A 105 -5.47 -13.77 15.50
C GLU A 105 -5.44 -12.95 14.20
N PHE A 106 -4.25 -12.69 13.68
CA PHE A 106 -4.07 -12.01 12.39
C PHE A 106 -4.80 -12.76 11.26
N ALA A 107 -4.67 -14.08 11.17
CA ALA A 107 -5.39 -14.88 10.18
C ALA A 107 -6.93 -14.74 10.31
N ARG A 108 -7.46 -14.63 11.54
CA ARG A 108 -8.89 -14.36 11.76
C ARG A 108 -9.28 -12.95 11.28
N HIS A 109 -8.41 -11.95 11.45
CA HIS A 109 -8.65 -10.58 10.95
C HIS A 109 -8.64 -10.54 9.43
N LEU A 110 -7.71 -11.20 8.77
CA LEU A 110 -7.71 -11.36 7.31
C LEU A 110 -9.04 -11.90 6.80
N LYS A 111 -9.53 -12.98 7.41
CA LYS A 111 -10.81 -13.59 7.05
C LYS A 111 -12.00 -12.64 7.26
N ARG A 112 -12.03 -11.89 8.36
CA ARG A 112 -13.06 -10.86 8.62
C ARG A 112 -13.00 -9.73 7.60
N GLY A 113 -11.80 -9.35 7.17
CA GLY A 113 -11.56 -8.35 6.13
C GLY A 113 -11.90 -8.81 4.71
N GLY A 114 -12.45 -10.02 4.55
CA GLY A 114 -12.82 -10.56 3.23
C GLY A 114 -11.62 -11.05 2.41
N VAL A 115 -10.49 -11.34 3.07
CA VAL A 115 -9.33 -11.96 2.43
C VAL A 115 -9.56 -13.48 2.40
N ALA A 116 -9.60 -14.05 1.20
CA ALA A 116 -9.79 -15.47 1.04
C ALA A 116 -8.50 -16.24 1.41
N GLU A 117 -8.65 -17.43 1.95
CA GLU A 117 -7.51 -18.25 2.42
C GLU A 117 -6.52 -18.55 1.29
N HIS A 118 -7.02 -18.81 0.08
CA HIS A 118 -6.18 -19.09 -1.09
C HIS A 118 -5.39 -17.86 -1.60
N GLU A 119 -5.72 -16.64 -1.15
CA GLU A 119 -4.97 -15.42 -1.46
C GLU A 119 -3.72 -15.28 -0.58
N THR A 120 -3.47 -16.23 0.32
CA THR A 120 -2.38 -16.15 1.30
C THR A 120 -1.61 -17.47 1.30
N MET A 121 -0.33 -17.42 1.06
CA MET A 121 0.57 -18.58 1.13
C MET A 121 1.33 -18.55 2.45
N ARG A 122 1.38 -19.69 3.13
CA ARG A 122 2.23 -19.82 4.31
C ARG A 122 3.63 -20.20 3.86
N TRP A 123 4.62 -19.46 4.30
CA TRP A 123 6.03 -19.75 4.09
C TRP A 123 6.68 -20.25 5.37
N ASN A 124 7.46 -21.32 5.28
CA ASN A 124 8.32 -21.82 6.32
C ASN A 124 9.69 -21.08 6.31
N ALA A 125 10.58 -21.44 7.24
CA ALA A 125 11.90 -20.83 7.37
C ALA A 125 12.77 -20.93 6.11
N ASP A 126 12.70 -22.07 5.41
CA ASP A 126 13.48 -22.30 4.19
C ASP A 126 12.96 -21.47 3.02
N GLU A 127 11.64 -21.38 2.87
CA GLU A 127 10.99 -20.53 1.86
C GLU A 127 11.27 -19.03 2.11
N ILE A 128 11.23 -18.60 3.37
CA ILE A 128 11.62 -17.23 3.74
C ILE A 128 13.09 -16.98 3.40
N ALA A 129 14.00 -17.87 3.77
CA ALA A 129 15.42 -17.72 3.50
C ALA A 129 15.75 -17.71 2.00
N ALA A 130 15.02 -18.48 1.20
CA ALA A 130 15.21 -18.55 -0.24
C ALA A 130 14.75 -17.28 -0.97
N ASN A 131 13.64 -16.68 -0.54
CA ASN A 131 13.05 -15.51 -1.20
C ASN A 131 13.52 -14.18 -0.58
N GLU A 132 13.79 -14.18 0.74
CA GLU A 132 14.26 -13.03 1.50
C GLU A 132 15.53 -13.40 2.31
N PRO A 133 16.70 -13.49 1.66
CA PRO A 133 17.94 -13.97 2.30
C PRO A 133 18.37 -13.16 3.53
N GLN A 134 17.98 -11.88 3.60
CA GLN A 134 18.28 -11.02 4.75
C GLN A 134 17.46 -11.39 6.01
N LEU A 135 16.39 -12.16 5.85
CA LEU A 135 15.54 -12.65 6.94
C LEU A 135 15.91 -14.09 7.37
N ALA A 136 16.88 -14.72 6.70
CA ALA A 136 17.29 -16.08 6.98
C ALA A 136 17.66 -16.27 8.47
N GLY A 137 17.11 -17.31 9.10
CA GLY A 137 17.36 -17.64 10.49
C GLY A 137 16.68 -16.70 11.51
N ARG A 138 15.96 -15.69 11.09
CA ARG A 138 15.28 -14.73 11.99
C ARG A 138 13.83 -15.13 12.28
N PHE A 139 13.16 -15.73 11.32
CA PHE A 139 11.74 -16.10 11.39
C PHE A 139 11.56 -17.54 10.98
N SER A 140 10.66 -18.25 11.68
CA SER A 140 10.37 -19.65 11.41
C SER A 140 9.23 -19.86 10.43
N ASP A 141 8.36 -18.87 10.30
CA ASP A 141 7.23 -18.91 9.38
C ASP A 141 6.64 -17.51 9.14
N GLY A 142 5.88 -17.38 8.06
CA GLY A 142 5.24 -16.13 7.65
C GLY A 142 4.04 -16.36 6.74
N LEU A 143 3.34 -15.28 6.41
CA LEU A 143 2.27 -15.26 5.42
C LEU A 143 2.68 -14.37 4.27
N TYR A 144 2.76 -14.93 3.08
CA TYR A 144 3.06 -14.23 1.84
C TYR A 144 1.79 -14.00 1.02
N ARG A 145 1.72 -12.83 0.39
CA ARG A 145 0.65 -12.41 -0.51
C ARG A 145 1.25 -11.81 -1.77
N ASP A 146 0.98 -12.41 -2.91
CA ASP A 146 1.52 -12.03 -4.21
C ASP A 146 0.83 -10.82 -4.86
N THR A 147 -0.33 -10.41 -4.35
CA THR A 147 -1.18 -9.35 -4.91
C THR A 147 -0.95 -7.96 -4.31
N GLU A 148 0.08 -7.81 -3.50
CA GLU A 148 0.43 -6.59 -2.77
C GLU A 148 1.81 -6.07 -3.20
N GLY A 149 2.17 -4.84 -2.77
CA GLY A 149 3.44 -4.22 -3.14
C GLY A 149 3.68 -2.85 -2.50
N GLY A 150 4.47 -2.01 -3.19
CA GLY A 150 4.81 -0.65 -2.78
C GLY A 150 5.59 0.11 -3.82
#